data_28a8145747414446ecca710a9836f4a7
#
_entry.id   28a8145747414446ecca710a9836f4a7
#
_cell.length_a   1.000
_cell.length_b   1.000
_cell.length_c   1.000
_cell.angle_alpha   90.00
_cell.angle_beta   90.00
_cell.angle_gamma   90.00
#
_symmetry.space_group_name_H-M   'P 1'
#
loop_
_entity.id
_entity.type
_entity.pdbx_description
1 polymer ?
#
loop_
_entity_poly.entity_id
_entity_poly.type
_entity_poly.pdbx_seq_one_letter_code
_entity_poly.pdbx_strand_id
1 'polypeptide(L)'
;MKRATVVNIKSFPPQTWENALQRFIALRRAEQAAPYTIAGYVENVKLFFERYPTAWSGACRDCLLKHLSQENIAPSTYNIRLKTLKPFFNFCVREGAFASNPADNLKYRHEDPRMVDHSQEDLKAMLGVMDILTFVGLRDQALFLLSLDCGIRPSEALQLRVTDVDLDLCKAVIRSSTAKTRRSRVVFFSSQTADVLQRLIFNRPEEWDLSIPVFCTSYGEHWNTRAWTRQLARYAKKAGLKRFSAYDLRHQHAIEFLRNGGNLATLQKEMGHTTISMTQKYLALSEDDIQTAHAQASPVSNLLPRRKRLTRLQAP
;
A
#
# COMPACT_ATOMS: atom_id res chain seq x y z
N MET A 1 50.91 -24.60 -22.55
CA MET A 1 49.73 -23.83 -22.12
C MET A 1 49.83 -23.52 -20.64
N LYS A 2 50.10 -22.26 -20.27
CA LYS A 2 50.14 -21.83 -18.87
C LYS A 2 48.71 -21.71 -18.36
N ARG A 3 48.35 -22.46 -17.31
CA ARG A 3 47.07 -22.33 -16.63
C ARG A 3 47.00 -20.94 -16.01
N ALA A 4 45.95 -20.17 -16.38
CA ALA A 4 45.66 -18.91 -15.74
C ALA A 4 45.31 -19.17 -14.26
N THR A 5 46.11 -18.63 -13.36
CA THR A 5 45.80 -18.66 -11.92
C THR A 5 44.66 -17.67 -11.67
N VAL A 6 43.53 -18.20 -11.27
CA VAL A 6 42.42 -17.36 -10.81
C VAL A 6 42.84 -16.69 -9.51
N VAL A 7 43.23 -15.44 -9.58
CA VAL A 7 43.50 -14.62 -8.40
C VAL A 7 42.15 -14.35 -7.73
N ASN A 8 41.91 -15.05 -6.64
CA ASN A 8 40.75 -14.82 -5.77
C ASN A 8 40.99 -13.45 -5.11
N ILE A 9 40.40 -12.39 -5.63
CA ILE A 9 40.44 -11.07 -5.02
C ILE A 9 39.62 -11.16 -3.72
N LYS A 10 40.29 -11.51 -2.61
CA LYS A 10 39.68 -11.41 -1.27
C LYS A 10 39.40 -9.95 -1.03
N SER A 11 38.15 -9.57 -1.12
CA SER A 11 37.69 -8.26 -0.62
C SER A 11 37.94 -8.24 0.89
N PHE A 12 38.68 -7.24 1.39
CA PHE A 12 38.87 -7.09 2.83
C PHE A 12 37.51 -6.86 3.51
N PRO A 13 37.26 -7.48 4.68
CA PRO A 13 36.06 -7.24 5.44
C PRO A 13 35.86 -5.74 5.68
N PRO A 14 34.61 -5.25 5.62
CA PRO A 14 34.33 -3.85 5.92
C PRO A 14 34.71 -3.53 7.38
N GLN A 15 35.47 -2.46 7.58
CA GLN A 15 36.01 -2.08 8.88
C GLN A 15 35.00 -1.26 9.71
N THR A 16 34.05 -0.60 9.05
CA THR A 16 33.00 0.21 9.69
C THR A 16 31.64 -0.15 9.12
N TRP A 17 30.60 0.12 9.90
CA TRP A 17 29.22 -0.12 9.44
C TRP A 17 28.84 0.76 8.24
N GLU A 18 29.38 1.98 8.13
CA GLU A 18 29.16 2.86 6.98
C GLU A 18 29.71 2.24 5.71
N ASN A 19 30.94 1.70 5.77
CA ASN A 19 31.57 1.01 4.63
C ASN A 19 30.75 -0.23 4.24
N ALA A 20 30.30 -1.01 5.25
CA ALA A 20 29.43 -2.16 5.02
C ALA A 20 28.10 -1.75 4.37
N LEU A 21 27.47 -0.65 4.86
CA LEU A 21 26.23 -0.14 4.29
C LEU A 21 26.40 0.34 2.84
N GLN A 22 27.49 1.04 2.52
CA GLN A 22 27.77 1.47 1.15
C GLN A 22 27.86 0.26 0.18
N ARG A 23 28.62 -0.78 0.55
CA ARG A 23 28.75 -2.02 -0.23
C ARG A 23 27.41 -2.76 -0.36
N PHE A 24 26.67 -2.85 0.74
CA PHE A 24 25.32 -3.46 0.75
C PHE A 24 24.36 -2.73 -0.19
N ILE A 25 24.36 -1.40 -0.17
CA ILE A 25 23.50 -0.60 -1.05
C ILE A 25 23.92 -0.75 -2.50
N ALA A 26 25.24 -0.81 -2.80
CA ALA A 26 25.71 -1.08 -4.15
C ALA A 26 25.21 -2.44 -4.68
N LEU A 27 25.28 -3.49 -3.84
CA LEU A 27 24.72 -4.81 -4.15
C LEU A 27 23.20 -4.72 -4.41
N ARG A 28 22.44 -4.05 -3.54
CA ARG A 28 20.98 -3.91 -3.71
C ARG A 28 20.61 -3.14 -4.97
N ARG A 29 21.42 -2.15 -5.38
CA ARG A 29 21.23 -1.44 -6.65
C ARG A 29 21.51 -2.35 -7.84
N ALA A 30 22.57 -3.16 -7.80
CA ALA A 30 22.85 -4.15 -8.83
C ALA A 30 21.74 -5.19 -8.98
N GLU A 31 21.11 -5.59 -7.87
CA GLU A 31 19.92 -6.46 -7.82
C GLU A 31 18.62 -5.72 -8.23
N GLN A 32 18.70 -4.48 -8.67
CA GLN A 32 17.55 -3.64 -9.07
C GLN A 32 16.48 -3.47 -7.98
N ALA A 33 16.89 -3.42 -6.72
CA ALA A 33 15.97 -3.11 -5.62
C ALA A 33 15.33 -1.72 -5.81
N ALA A 34 14.05 -1.61 -5.46
CA ALA A 34 13.32 -0.36 -5.62
C ALA A 34 13.94 0.77 -4.77
N PRO A 35 13.97 2.03 -5.27
CA PRO A 35 14.55 3.17 -4.54
C PRO A 35 14.03 3.33 -3.11
N TYR A 36 12.74 3.13 -2.92
CA TYR A 36 12.11 3.17 -1.59
C TYR A 36 12.64 2.08 -0.64
N THR A 37 12.90 0.87 -1.16
CA THR A 37 13.48 -0.23 -0.38
C THR A 37 14.91 0.10 0.04
N ILE A 38 15.70 0.68 -0.88
CA ILE A 38 17.06 1.15 -0.60
C ILE A 38 17.04 2.23 0.48
N ALA A 39 16.17 3.23 0.36
CA ALA A 39 16.01 4.28 1.37
C ALA A 39 15.67 3.69 2.75
N GLY A 40 14.78 2.70 2.80
CA GLY A 40 14.42 2.00 4.04
C GLY A 40 15.61 1.26 4.68
N TYR A 41 16.48 0.62 3.89
CA TYR A 41 17.72 0.03 4.40
C TYR A 41 18.65 1.09 4.99
N VAL A 42 18.88 2.19 4.24
CA VAL A 42 19.76 3.27 4.69
C VAL A 42 19.25 3.86 6.01
N GLU A 43 17.97 4.18 6.09
CA GLU A 43 17.36 4.78 7.26
C GLU A 43 17.47 3.88 8.51
N ASN A 44 17.06 2.61 8.39
CA ASN A 44 17.03 1.71 9.54
C ASN A 44 18.43 1.26 10.00
N VAL A 45 19.37 1.06 9.08
CA VAL A 45 20.75 0.71 9.44
C VAL A 45 21.43 1.90 10.12
N LYS A 46 21.31 3.10 9.57
CA LYS A 46 21.82 4.33 10.22
C LYS A 46 21.24 4.51 11.59
N LEU A 47 19.90 4.48 11.71
CA LEU A 47 19.21 4.63 13.00
C LEU A 47 19.70 3.63 14.05
N PHE A 48 20.00 2.41 13.65
CA PHE A 48 20.50 1.38 14.55
C PHE A 48 21.91 1.70 15.06
N PHE A 49 22.88 1.96 14.17
CA PHE A 49 24.27 2.18 14.55
C PHE A 49 24.50 3.56 15.18
N GLU A 50 23.76 4.58 14.79
CA GLU A 50 23.80 5.90 15.46
C GLU A 50 23.30 5.80 16.91
N ARG A 51 22.27 4.98 17.16
CA ARG A 51 21.75 4.73 18.50
C ARG A 51 22.66 3.82 19.35
N TYR A 52 23.37 2.90 18.69
CA TYR A 52 24.23 1.90 19.35
C TYR A 52 25.62 1.87 18.71
N PRO A 53 26.48 2.88 18.94
CA PRO A 53 27.79 2.99 18.30
C PRO A 53 28.72 1.79 18.56
N THR A 54 28.56 1.15 19.73
CA THR A 54 29.36 -0.04 20.11
C THR A 54 28.89 -1.34 19.43
N ALA A 55 27.77 -1.32 18.71
CA ALA A 55 27.21 -2.51 18.08
C ALA A 55 28.13 -3.12 17.00
N TRP A 56 28.95 -2.31 16.33
CA TRP A 56 29.89 -2.80 15.32
C TRP A 56 31.10 -3.55 15.92
N SER A 57 31.50 -3.22 17.15
CA SER A 57 32.72 -3.72 17.80
C SER A 57 32.52 -4.93 18.73
N GLY A 58 31.44 -5.71 18.59
CA GLY A 58 31.25 -6.98 19.29
C GLY A 58 29.95 -7.14 20.08
N ALA A 59 29.26 -6.05 20.46
CA ALA A 59 28.01 -6.08 21.23
C ALA A 59 26.74 -6.07 20.34
N CYS A 60 26.83 -6.47 19.06
CA CYS A 60 25.78 -6.25 18.08
C CYS A 60 24.47 -6.93 18.46
N ARG A 61 24.51 -8.18 18.95
CA ARG A 61 23.31 -8.92 19.32
C ARG A 61 22.58 -8.28 20.51
N ASP A 62 23.30 -7.87 21.54
CA ASP A 62 22.68 -7.24 22.72
C ASP A 62 22.09 -5.87 22.37
N CYS A 63 22.79 -5.09 21.54
CA CYS A 63 22.31 -3.83 21.01
C CYS A 63 21.04 -4.02 20.13
N LEU A 64 21.03 -5.06 19.30
CA LEU A 64 19.87 -5.41 18.47
C LEU A 64 18.67 -5.79 19.34
N LEU A 65 18.86 -6.62 20.35
CA LEU A 65 17.79 -6.98 21.27
C LEU A 65 17.24 -5.75 22.00
N LYS A 66 18.10 -4.86 22.51
CA LYS A 66 17.67 -3.58 23.10
C LYS A 66 16.90 -2.70 22.09
N HIS A 67 17.33 -2.67 20.83
CA HIS A 67 16.67 -1.91 19.77
C HIS A 67 15.27 -2.46 19.45
N LEU A 68 15.08 -3.76 19.53
CA LEU A 68 13.84 -4.46 19.22
C LEU A 68 12.91 -4.66 20.43
N SER A 69 13.43 -4.52 21.68
CA SER A 69 12.67 -4.67 22.92
C SER A 69 12.27 -3.34 23.57
N GLN A 70 12.35 -2.22 22.84
CA GLN A 70 11.91 -0.93 23.36
C GLN A 70 10.46 -0.99 23.83
N GLU A 71 10.17 -0.36 24.97
CA GLU A 71 8.82 -0.25 25.48
C GLU A 71 7.87 0.36 24.44
N ASN A 72 6.67 -0.20 24.33
CA ASN A 72 5.60 0.24 23.42
C ASN A 72 5.94 0.21 21.93
N ILE A 73 6.95 -0.58 21.51
CA ILE A 73 7.20 -0.77 20.08
C ILE A 73 6.07 -1.57 19.44
N ALA A 74 5.38 -0.98 18.45
CA ALA A 74 4.34 -1.66 17.69
C ALA A 74 4.92 -2.87 16.95
N PRO A 75 4.15 -4.00 16.81
CA PRO A 75 4.58 -5.18 16.04
C PRO A 75 5.07 -4.83 14.63
N SER A 76 4.39 -3.91 13.93
CA SER A 76 4.78 -3.44 12.60
C SER A 76 6.16 -2.76 12.59
N THR A 77 6.45 -1.91 13.58
CA THR A 77 7.76 -1.25 13.70
C THR A 77 8.86 -2.27 13.99
N TYR A 78 8.61 -3.22 14.92
CA TYR A 78 9.52 -4.33 15.18
C TYR A 78 9.83 -5.10 13.89
N ASN A 79 8.78 -5.48 13.15
CA ASN A 79 8.91 -6.25 11.92
C ASN A 79 9.65 -5.50 10.82
N ILE A 80 9.43 -4.19 10.67
CA ILE A 80 10.16 -3.35 9.71
C ILE A 80 11.65 -3.31 10.07
N ARG A 81 12.00 -3.10 11.35
CA ARG A 81 13.39 -3.08 11.80
C ARG A 81 14.06 -4.43 11.53
N LEU A 82 13.42 -5.54 11.90
CA LEU A 82 13.96 -6.88 11.66
C LEU A 82 14.11 -7.18 10.17
N LYS A 83 13.11 -6.83 9.36
CA LYS A 83 13.11 -7.02 7.90
C LYS A 83 14.21 -6.25 7.18
N THR A 84 14.65 -5.13 7.74
CA THR A 84 15.70 -4.30 7.15
C THR A 84 17.08 -4.65 7.69
N LEU A 85 17.22 -4.93 8.99
CA LEU A 85 18.51 -5.24 9.61
C LEU A 85 18.99 -6.68 9.32
N LYS A 86 18.09 -7.67 9.29
CA LYS A 86 18.48 -9.07 9.06
C LYS A 86 19.19 -9.31 7.72
N PRO A 87 18.73 -8.77 6.57
CA PRO A 87 19.47 -8.87 5.30
C PRO A 87 20.81 -8.13 5.30
N PHE A 88 20.90 -7.00 5.99
CA PHE A 88 22.15 -6.27 6.15
C PHE A 88 23.17 -7.10 6.95
N PHE A 89 22.78 -7.70 8.07
CA PHE A 89 23.67 -8.56 8.84
C PHE A 89 24.05 -9.83 8.10
N ASN A 90 23.17 -10.43 7.30
CA ASN A 90 23.53 -11.53 6.39
C ASN A 90 24.60 -11.12 5.39
N PHE A 91 24.53 -9.90 4.88
CA PHE A 91 25.58 -9.36 4.02
C PHE A 91 26.89 -9.20 4.80
N CYS A 92 26.85 -8.63 6.02
CA CYS A 92 28.07 -8.48 6.84
C CYS A 92 28.75 -9.81 7.17
N VAL A 93 27.98 -10.87 7.38
CA VAL A 93 28.52 -12.23 7.59
C VAL A 93 29.22 -12.73 6.31
N ARG A 94 28.61 -12.55 5.15
CA ARG A 94 29.20 -12.96 3.85
C ARG A 94 30.49 -12.20 3.54
N GLU A 95 30.55 -10.93 3.90
CA GLU A 95 31.75 -10.09 3.74
C GLU A 95 32.80 -10.31 4.85
N GLY A 96 32.53 -11.20 5.81
CA GLY A 96 33.47 -11.54 6.89
C GLY A 96 33.55 -10.51 8.02
N ALA A 97 32.63 -9.53 8.08
CA ALA A 97 32.61 -8.55 9.17
C ALA A 97 32.03 -9.12 10.48
N PHE A 98 31.11 -10.08 10.39
CA PHE A 98 30.53 -10.78 11.52
C PHE A 98 30.68 -12.30 11.36
N ALA A 99 30.92 -13.02 12.48
CA ALA A 99 30.98 -14.49 12.48
C ALA A 99 29.61 -15.14 12.27
N SER A 100 28.54 -14.50 12.78
CA SER A 100 27.14 -14.96 12.65
C SER A 100 26.21 -13.78 12.58
N ASN A 101 25.00 -14.00 12.05
CA ASN A 101 24.00 -12.92 11.97
C ASN A 101 23.40 -12.64 13.36
N PRO A 102 23.53 -11.42 13.90
CA PRO A 102 22.94 -11.05 15.19
C PRO A 102 21.43 -11.21 15.25
N ALA A 103 20.74 -11.21 14.09
CA ALA A 103 19.29 -11.37 13.99
C ALA A 103 18.84 -12.84 13.78
N ASP A 104 19.76 -13.81 13.86
CA ASP A 104 19.38 -15.21 13.75
C ASP A 104 18.45 -15.65 14.88
N ASN A 105 17.50 -16.52 14.53
CA ASN A 105 16.45 -17.03 15.41
C ASN A 105 15.43 -15.98 15.90
N LEU A 106 15.51 -14.71 15.47
CA LEU A 106 14.46 -13.73 15.72
C LEU A 106 13.29 -13.95 14.77
N LYS A 107 12.09 -14.10 15.35
CA LYS A 107 10.84 -14.30 14.64
C LYS A 107 10.10 -12.97 14.45
N TYR A 108 9.36 -12.84 13.36
CA TYR A 108 8.42 -11.74 13.19
C TYR A 108 7.30 -11.83 14.22
N ARG A 109 6.85 -10.67 14.72
CA ARG A 109 5.67 -10.57 15.57
C ARG A 109 4.41 -10.66 14.73
N HIS A 110 3.38 -11.27 15.27
CA HIS A 110 2.07 -11.26 14.66
C HIS A 110 1.55 -9.82 14.56
N GLU A 111 1.01 -9.47 13.41
CA GLU A 111 0.34 -8.20 13.17
C GLU A 111 -1.11 -8.51 12.84
N ASP A 112 -2.01 -8.04 13.68
CA ASP A 112 -3.42 -8.06 13.31
C ASP A 112 -3.65 -7.10 12.15
N PRO A 113 -4.24 -7.57 11.05
CA PRO A 113 -4.58 -6.68 9.94
C PRO A 113 -5.50 -5.59 10.46
N ARG A 114 -5.06 -4.34 10.37
CA ARG A 114 -5.94 -3.24 10.72
C ARG A 114 -7.07 -3.17 9.71
N MET A 115 -8.24 -3.63 10.10
CA MET A 115 -9.46 -3.40 9.36
C MET A 115 -9.94 -1.98 9.69
N VAL A 116 -10.00 -1.13 8.67
CA VAL A 116 -10.58 0.20 8.77
C VAL A 116 -11.84 0.14 7.93
N ASP A 117 -12.97 0.20 8.59
CA ASP A 117 -14.29 0.26 7.97
C ASP A 117 -14.87 1.63 8.33
N HIS A 118 -15.04 2.48 7.34
CA HIS A 118 -15.67 3.79 7.48
C HIS A 118 -17.12 3.68 7.04
N SER A 119 -18.02 4.26 7.82
CA SER A 119 -19.42 4.30 7.44
C SER A 119 -19.65 5.19 6.19
N GLN A 120 -20.79 5.02 5.54
CA GLN A 120 -21.21 5.90 4.44
C GLN A 120 -21.30 7.35 4.88
N GLU A 121 -21.69 7.59 6.14
CA GLU A 121 -21.77 8.90 6.78
C GLU A 121 -20.38 9.52 6.93
N ASP A 122 -19.37 8.74 7.34
CA ASP A 122 -18.00 9.20 7.44
C ASP A 122 -17.44 9.62 6.07
N LEU A 123 -17.70 8.82 5.03
CA LEU A 123 -17.27 9.13 3.66
C LEU A 123 -17.94 10.39 3.13
N LYS A 124 -19.26 10.57 3.38
CA LYS A 124 -20.01 11.78 3.02
C LYS A 124 -19.49 12.99 3.78
N ALA A 125 -19.20 12.86 5.07
CA ALA A 125 -18.63 13.94 5.88
C ALA A 125 -17.26 14.37 5.37
N MET A 126 -16.42 13.41 4.95
CA MET A 126 -15.12 13.69 4.31
C MET A 126 -15.27 14.49 3.01
N LEU A 127 -16.21 14.12 2.15
CA LEU A 127 -16.50 14.82 0.90
C LEU A 127 -17.07 16.23 1.16
N GLY A 128 -17.93 16.36 2.16
CA GLY A 128 -18.61 17.62 2.50
C GLY A 128 -17.68 18.73 3.02
N VAL A 129 -16.47 18.39 3.49
CA VAL A 129 -15.50 19.39 3.95
C VAL A 129 -14.47 19.80 2.89
N MET A 130 -14.56 19.25 1.67
CA MET A 130 -13.72 19.61 0.53
C MET A 130 -14.36 20.78 -0.24
N ASP A 131 -13.64 21.89 -0.35
CA ASP A 131 -14.10 23.05 -1.10
C ASP A 131 -13.91 22.85 -2.61
N ILE A 132 -14.92 22.31 -3.27
CA ILE A 132 -14.91 21.98 -4.70
C ILE A 132 -14.93 23.20 -5.64
N LEU A 133 -15.06 24.42 -5.11
CA LEU A 133 -14.93 25.64 -5.89
C LEU A 133 -13.47 26.03 -6.09
N THR A 134 -12.55 25.42 -5.38
CA THR A 134 -11.12 25.59 -5.55
C THR A 134 -10.51 24.43 -6.33
N PHE A 135 -9.45 24.68 -7.11
CA PHE A 135 -8.70 23.61 -7.79
C PHE A 135 -8.21 22.54 -6.81
N VAL A 136 -7.73 22.95 -5.64
CA VAL A 136 -7.22 22.02 -4.60
C VAL A 136 -8.34 21.12 -4.09
N GLY A 137 -9.49 21.68 -3.75
CA GLY A 137 -10.62 20.88 -3.23
C GLY A 137 -11.22 19.97 -4.29
N LEU A 138 -11.35 20.43 -5.55
CA LEU A 138 -11.82 19.61 -6.67
C LEU A 138 -10.84 18.47 -6.97
N ARG A 139 -9.53 18.73 -6.97
CA ARG A 139 -8.48 17.71 -7.12
C ARG A 139 -8.58 16.66 -6.00
N ASP A 140 -8.73 17.11 -4.76
CA ASP A 140 -8.78 16.25 -3.59
C ASP A 140 -10.04 15.38 -3.61
N GLN A 141 -11.18 15.93 -4.02
CA GLN A 141 -12.41 15.17 -4.23
C GLN A 141 -12.26 14.14 -5.35
N ALA A 142 -11.70 14.52 -6.50
CA ALA A 142 -11.49 13.60 -7.62
C ALA A 142 -10.56 12.44 -7.23
N LEU A 143 -9.47 12.73 -6.51
CA LEU A 143 -8.55 11.69 -6.01
C LEU A 143 -9.18 10.79 -4.96
N PHE A 144 -10.03 11.35 -4.09
CA PHE A 144 -10.78 10.60 -3.09
C PHE A 144 -11.74 9.62 -3.77
N LEU A 145 -12.57 10.12 -4.69
CA LEU A 145 -13.56 9.31 -5.41
C LEU A 145 -12.87 8.22 -6.26
N LEU A 146 -11.86 8.56 -7.05
CA LEU A 146 -11.12 7.56 -7.84
C LEU A 146 -10.50 6.48 -6.96
N SER A 147 -9.93 6.87 -5.81
CA SER A 147 -9.29 5.91 -4.91
C SER A 147 -10.31 4.97 -4.24
N LEU A 148 -11.50 5.48 -3.92
CA LEU A 148 -12.60 4.71 -3.34
C LEU A 148 -13.26 3.80 -4.39
N ASP A 149 -13.39 4.28 -5.62
CA ASP A 149 -14.13 3.61 -6.69
C ASP A 149 -13.35 2.42 -7.31
N CYS A 150 -12.04 2.57 -7.52
CA CYS A 150 -11.22 1.54 -8.16
C CYS A 150 -10.11 0.94 -7.28
N GLY A 151 -10.01 1.36 -6.03
CA GLY A 151 -9.00 0.85 -5.10
C GLY A 151 -7.55 1.03 -5.54
N ILE A 152 -7.24 2.01 -6.40
CA ILE A 152 -5.89 2.30 -6.88
C ILE A 152 -4.94 2.60 -5.73
N ARG A 153 -3.65 2.21 -5.84
CA ARG A 153 -2.66 2.59 -4.82
C ARG A 153 -2.43 4.10 -4.85
N PRO A 154 -2.34 4.76 -3.68
CA PRO A 154 -2.15 6.21 -3.64
C PRO A 154 -0.95 6.72 -4.45
N SER A 155 0.16 5.97 -4.43
CA SER A 155 1.35 6.32 -5.23
C SER A 155 1.17 6.15 -6.73
N GLU A 156 0.29 5.25 -7.18
CA GLU A 156 -0.04 5.05 -8.59
C GLU A 156 -1.00 6.15 -9.06
N ALA A 157 -2.03 6.46 -8.26
CA ALA A 157 -2.97 7.53 -8.57
C ALA A 157 -2.28 8.87 -8.77
N LEU A 158 -1.35 9.23 -7.87
CA LEU A 158 -0.59 10.49 -7.93
C LEU A 158 0.39 10.59 -9.11
N GLN A 159 0.58 9.52 -9.88
CA GLN A 159 1.41 9.49 -11.08
C GLN A 159 0.59 9.35 -12.38
N LEU A 160 -0.76 9.31 -12.28
CA LEU A 160 -1.63 9.30 -13.45
C LEU A 160 -1.47 10.59 -14.24
N ARG A 161 -1.28 10.45 -15.54
CA ARG A 161 -1.32 11.56 -16.51
C ARG A 161 -2.69 11.65 -17.15
N VAL A 162 -3.01 12.77 -17.73
CA VAL A 162 -4.27 12.95 -18.50
C VAL A 162 -4.39 11.88 -19.58
N THR A 163 -3.29 11.55 -20.26
CA THR A 163 -3.24 10.51 -21.32
C THR A 163 -3.46 9.08 -20.82
N ASP A 164 -3.41 8.85 -19.51
CA ASP A 164 -3.68 7.54 -18.93
C ASP A 164 -5.18 7.33 -18.62
N VAL A 165 -5.99 8.40 -18.70
CA VAL A 165 -7.41 8.41 -18.30
C VAL A 165 -8.28 8.50 -19.55
N ASP A 166 -9.22 7.57 -19.68
CA ASP A 166 -10.24 7.53 -20.71
C ASP A 166 -11.59 7.76 -20.02
N LEU A 167 -12.10 8.97 -20.13
CA LEU A 167 -13.33 9.39 -19.46
C LEU A 167 -14.57 8.76 -20.08
N ASP A 168 -14.56 8.55 -21.43
CA ASP A 168 -15.69 7.98 -22.16
C ASP A 168 -15.89 6.51 -21.81
N LEU A 169 -14.79 5.77 -21.66
CA LEU A 169 -14.80 4.35 -21.26
C LEU A 169 -14.66 4.15 -19.74
N CYS A 170 -14.67 5.23 -18.94
CA CYS A 170 -14.57 5.20 -17.48
C CYS A 170 -13.44 4.30 -16.98
N LYS A 171 -12.25 4.42 -17.55
CA LYS A 171 -11.07 3.59 -17.21
C LYS A 171 -9.79 4.40 -17.12
N ALA A 172 -8.81 3.88 -16.39
CA ALA A 172 -7.44 4.41 -16.38
C ALA A 172 -6.42 3.29 -16.51
N VAL A 173 -5.31 3.59 -17.18
CA VAL A 173 -4.18 2.67 -17.39
C VAL A 173 -3.10 2.96 -16.36
N ILE A 174 -2.84 2.00 -15.47
CA ILE A 174 -1.70 2.06 -14.55
C ILE A 174 -0.48 1.49 -15.26
N ARG A 175 0.49 2.34 -15.57
CA ARG A 175 1.69 1.95 -16.31
C ARG A 175 2.62 1.08 -15.47
N SER A 176 3.32 0.14 -16.09
CA SER A 176 4.29 -0.73 -15.41
C SER A 176 5.42 0.05 -14.71
N SER A 177 5.82 1.20 -15.26
CA SER A 177 6.83 2.09 -14.69
C SER A 177 6.41 2.72 -13.36
N THR A 178 5.11 2.93 -13.15
CA THR A 178 4.54 3.51 -11.93
C THR A 178 3.96 2.45 -11.00
N ALA A 179 3.62 1.28 -11.54
CA ALA A 179 3.05 0.18 -10.77
C ALA A 179 4.07 -0.46 -9.83
N LYS A 180 3.72 -0.61 -8.56
CA LYS A 180 4.56 -1.30 -7.56
C LYS A 180 4.93 -2.73 -8.00
N THR A 181 4.07 -3.39 -8.75
CA THR A 181 4.27 -4.76 -9.26
C THR A 181 4.98 -4.82 -10.60
N ARG A 182 5.39 -3.68 -11.18
CA ARG A 182 5.99 -3.57 -12.52
C ARG A 182 5.16 -4.23 -13.64
N ARG A 183 3.83 -4.35 -13.46
CA ARG A 183 2.89 -4.84 -14.46
C ARG A 183 1.84 -3.78 -14.70
N SER A 184 1.60 -3.46 -15.97
CA SER A 184 0.49 -2.57 -16.35
C SER A 184 -0.84 -3.26 -16.05
N ARG A 185 -1.84 -2.47 -15.66
CA ARG A 185 -3.22 -2.91 -15.53
C ARG A 185 -4.17 -1.76 -15.82
N VAL A 186 -5.39 -2.12 -16.17
CA VAL A 186 -6.51 -1.19 -16.30
C VAL A 186 -7.31 -1.22 -15.01
N VAL A 187 -7.76 -0.07 -14.55
CA VAL A 187 -8.76 0.09 -13.49
C VAL A 187 -9.98 0.79 -14.06
N PHE A 188 -11.15 0.44 -13.55
CA PHE A 188 -12.44 1.01 -13.97
C PHE A 188 -13.00 1.87 -12.84
N PHE A 189 -13.76 2.88 -13.20
CA PHE A 189 -14.45 3.78 -12.26
C PHE A 189 -15.83 4.13 -12.80
N SER A 190 -16.68 4.68 -11.94
CA SER A 190 -18.06 5.06 -12.27
C SER A 190 -18.13 6.33 -13.11
N SER A 191 -19.27 6.56 -13.77
CA SER A 191 -19.55 7.81 -14.49
C SER A 191 -19.49 9.03 -13.56
N GLN A 192 -19.92 8.89 -12.31
CA GLN A 192 -19.84 9.96 -11.31
C GLN A 192 -18.39 10.37 -11.01
N THR A 193 -17.46 9.40 -10.94
CA THR A 193 -16.04 9.67 -10.81
C THR A 193 -15.48 10.29 -12.09
N ALA A 194 -15.93 9.85 -13.27
CA ALA A 194 -15.55 10.42 -14.56
C ALA A 194 -15.93 11.90 -14.66
N ASP A 195 -17.15 12.27 -14.24
CA ASP A 195 -17.64 13.67 -14.24
C ASP A 195 -16.74 14.59 -13.40
N VAL A 196 -16.33 14.14 -12.22
CA VAL A 196 -15.45 14.94 -11.34
C VAL A 196 -14.04 15.03 -11.91
N LEU A 197 -13.52 13.93 -12.50
CA LEU A 197 -12.23 13.94 -13.20
C LEU A 197 -12.26 14.86 -14.43
N GLN A 198 -13.34 14.84 -15.21
CA GLN A 198 -13.52 15.71 -16.36
C GLN A 198 -13.47 17.19 -15.93
N ARG A 199 -14.21 17.55 -14.89
CA ARG A 199 -14.17 18.92 -14.32
C ARG A 199 -12.77 19.30 -13.86
N LEU A 200 -12.05 18.41 -13.20
CA LEU A 200 -10.67 18.66 -12.76
C LEU A 200 -9.74 18.89 -13.96
N ILE A 201 -9.82 18.04 -14.98
CA ILE A 201 -8.97 18.12 -16.17
C ILE A 201 -9.29 19.39 -16.99
N PHE A 202 -10.56 19.73 -17.13
CA PHE A 202 -11.00 20.94 -17.86
C PHE A 202 -10.56 22.23 -17.18
N ASN A 203 -10.46 22.26 -15.84
CA ASN A 203 -10.03 23.44 -15.08
C ASN A 203 -8.50 23.53 -14.88
N ARG A 204 -7.73 22.77 -15.63
CA ARG A 204 -6.25 22.90 -15.66
C ARG A 204 -5.85 24.08 -16.54
N PRO A 205 -4.78 24.81 -16.20
CA PRO A 205 -4.20 25.82 -17.09
C PRO A 205 -3.84 25.19 -18.45
N GLU A 206 -4.12 25.91 -19.54
CA GLU A 206 -3.85 25.45 -20.92
C GLU A 206 -2.35 25.20 -21.16
N GLU A 207 -1.49 25.96 -20.47
CA GLU A 207 -0.03 25.87 -20.56
C GLU A 207 0.52 24.58 -19.93
N TRP A 208 -0.30 23.83 -19.18
CA TRP A 208 0.18 22.61 -18.54
C TRP A 208 0.37 21.47 -19.52
N ASP A 209 1.62 21.03 -19.63
CA ASP A 209 1.98 19.87 -20.42
C ASP A 209 1.23 18.59 -19.99
N LEU A 210 0.94 17.70 -20.96
CA LEU A 210 0.28 16.42 -20.70
C LEU A 210 1.09 15.45 -19.81
N SER A 211 2.39 15.72 -19.61
CA SER A 211 3.22 14.97 -18.67
C SER A 211 2.94 15.30 -17.21
N ILE A 212 2.34 16.48 -16.93
CA ILE A 212 1.95 16.88 -15.58
C ILE A 212 0.85 15.95 -15.07
N PRO A 213 1.01 15.35 -13.88
CA PRO A 213 0.01 14.42 -13.33
C PRO A 213 -1.38 15.06 -13.21
N VAL A 214 -2.44 14.23 -13.31
CA VAL A 214 -3.83 14.68 -13.06
C VAL A 214 -3.95 15.28 -11.66
N PHE A 215 -3.31 14.64 -10.68
CA PHE A 215 -3.34 15.06 -9.28
C PHE A 215 -2.03 15.73 -8.89
N CYS A 216 -1.86 16.97 -9.30
CA CYS A 216 -0.68 17.81 -9.01
C CYS A 216 -1.00 18.93 -8.01
N THR A 217 0.01 19.71 -7.61
CA THR A 217 -0.19 20.96 -6.87
C THR A 217 -0.87 22.00 -7.76
N SER A 218 -1.32 23.13 -7.18
CA SER A 218 -1.86 24.28 -7.94
C SER A 218 -0.84 24.96 -8.86
N TYR A 219 0.43 24.54 -8.79
CA TYR A 219 1.52 25.03 -9.64
C TYR A 219 1.98 23.99 -10.67
N GLY A 220 1.23 22.86 -10.83
CA GLY A 220 1.61 21.77 -11.73
C GLY A 220 2.70 20.85 -11.20
N GLU A 221 3.14 21.03 -9.97
CA GLU A 221 4.21 20.22 -9.39
C GLU A 221 3.70 18.85 -8.93
N HIS A 222 4.62 17.87 -8.90
CA HIS A 222 4.33 16.51 -8.44
C HIS A 222 3.92 16.49 -6.96
N TRP A 223 2.81 15.84 -6.68
CA TRP A 223 2.30 15.66 -5.32
C TRP A 223 2.58 14.25 -4.82
N ASN A 224 2.91 14.09 -3.53
CA ASN A 224 3.33 12.79 -2.99
C ASN A 224 2.34 12.22 -1.97
N THR A 225 2.42 10.92 -1.74
CA THR A 225 1.50 10.19 -0.84
C THR A 225 1.51 10.72 0.60
N ARG A 226 2.66 11.20 1.10
CA ARG A 226 2.73 11.78 2.47
C ARG A 226 1.93 13.07 2.55
N ALA A 227 2.01 13.93 1.53
CA ALA A 227 1.24 15.18 1.46
C ALA A 227 -0.27 14.88 1.34
N TRP A 228 -0.65 13.91 0.50
CA TRP A 228 -2.03 13.44 0.40
C TRP A 228 -2.56 12.92 1.74
N THR A 229 -1.83 12.03 2.42
CA THR A 229 -2.22 11.51 3.74
C THR A 229 -2.38 12.62 4.77
N ARG A 230 -1.50 13.64 4.78
CA ARG A 230 -1.63 14.81 5.66
C ARG A 230 -2.87 15.63 5.33
N GLN A 231 -3.20 15.78 4.06
CA GLN A 231 -4.39 16.50 3.63
C GLN A 231 -5.67 15.75 4.05
N LEU A 232 -5.73 14.45 3.86
CA LEU A 232 -6.84 13.62 4.36
C LEU A 232 -7.00 13.70 5.88
N ALA A 233 -5.90 13.72 6.65
CA ALA A 233 -5.95 13.91 8.09
C ALA A 233 -6.53 15.28 8.50
N ARG A 234 -6.28 16.34 7.71
CA ARG A 234 -6.90 17.66 7.92
C ARG A 234 -8.41 17.62 7.64
N TYR A 235 -8.83 16.96 6.56
CA TYR A 235 -10.23 16.77 6.25
C TYR A 235 -10.93 15.92 7.31
N ALA A 236 -10.31 14.82 7.76
CA ALA A 236 -10.84 14.00 8.83
C ALA A 236 -11.08 14.80 10.12
N LYS A 237 -10.13 15.65 10.51
CA LYS A 237 -10.29 16.54 11.67
C LYS A 237 -11.47 17.51 11.49
N LYS A 238 -11.64 18.09 10.28
CA LYS A 238 -12.78 18.97 9.96
C LYS A 238 -14.11 18.22 9.97
N ALA A 239 -14.12 16.97 9.51
CA ALA A 239 -15.29 16.10 9.48
C ALA A 239 -15.61 15.43 10.83
N GLY A 240 -14.84 15.73 11.90
CA GLY A 240 -15.05 15.13 13.23
C GLY A 240 -14.55 13.68 13.37
N LEU A 241 -13.76 13.19 12.40
CA LEU A 241 -13.23 11.83 12.42
C LEU A 241 -11.89 11.76 13.14
N LYS A 242 -11.64 10.68 13.89
CA LYS A 242 -10.38 10.49 14.62
C LYS A 242 -9.17 10.33 13.71
N ARG A 243 -9.33 9.67 12.58
CA ARG A 243 -8.25 9.37 11.65
C ARG A 243 -8.78 8.97 10.27
N PHE A 244 -8.04 9.36 9.23
CA PHE A 244 -8.25 8.91 7.86
C PHE A 244 -6.92 8.93 7.09
N SER A 245 -6.64 7.94 6.28
CA SER A 245 -5.41 7.86 5.49
C SER A 245 -5.69 7.50 4.03
N ALA A 246 -4.71 7.75 3.15
CA ALA A 246 -4.86 7.43 1.74
C ALA A 246 -5.06 5.93 1.46
N TYR A 247 -4.58 5.05 2.34
CA TYR A 247 -4.79 3.61 2.21
C TYR A 247 -6.15 3.15 2.71
N ASP A 248 -6.82 3.94 3.57
CA ASP A 248 -8.15 3.61 4.08
C ASP A 248 -9.17 3.59 2.93
N LEU A 249 -9.04 4.49 1.93
CA LEU A 249 -9.87 4.48 0.72
C LEU A 249 -9.76 3.17 -0.06
N ARG A 250 -8.54 2.69 -0.23
CA ARG A 250 -8.29 1.40 -0.91
C ARG A 250 -8.79 0.20 -0.09
N HIS A 251 -8.72 0.27 1.25
CA HIS A 251 -9.29 -0.74 2.12
C HIS A 251 -10.81 -0.72 2.03
N GLN A 252 -11.41 0.45 2.07
CA GLN A 252 -12.85 0.64 1.94
C GLN A 252 -13.36 0.12 0.60
N HIS A 253 -12.68 0.45 -0.51
CA HIS A 253 -13.02 -0.13 -1.82
C HIS A 253 -13.09 -1.66 -1.76
N ALA A 254 -12.08 -2.31 -1.18
CA ALA A 254 -12.04 -3.77 -1.14
C ALA A 254 -13.19 -4.37 -0.31
N ILE A 255 -13.53 -3.75 0.81
CA ILE A 255 -14.65 -4.16 1.68
C ILE A 255 -15.97 -3.98 0.95
N GLU A 256 -16.22 -2.77 0.42
CA GLU A 256 -17.48 -2.46 -0.28
C GLU A 256 -17.65 -3.30 -1.55
N PHE A 257 -16.57 -3.51 -2.32
CA PHE A 257 -16.61 -4.36 -3.51
C PHE A 257 -17.08 -5.79 -3.19
N LEU A 258 -16.56 -6.37 -2.11
CA LEU A 258 -16.97 -7.73 -1.68
C LEU A 258 -18.40 -7.72 -1.09
N ARG A 259 -18.77 -6.73 -0.29
CA ARG A 259 -20.13 -6.58 0.26
C ARG A 259 -21.19 -6.42 -0.83
N ASN A 260 -20.83 -5.73 -1.91
CA ASN A 260 -21.70 -5.57 -3.08
C ASN A 260 -21.70 -6.81 -4.02
N GLY A 261 -21.18 -7.95 -3.57
CA GLY A 261 -21.17 -9.21 -4.32
C GLY A 261 -20.04 -9.37 -5.32
N GLY A 262 -19.04 -8.50 -5.29
CA GLY A 262 -17.85 -8.62 -6.12
C GLY A 262 -17.06 -9.89 -5.82
N ASN A 263 -16.48 -10.52 -6.86
CA ASN A 263 -15.71 -11.73 -6.73
C ASN A 263 -14.29 -11.45 -6.23
N LEU A 264 -13.77 -12.28 -5.30
CA LEU A 264 -12.44 -12.14 -4.72
C LEU A 264 -11.31 -12.16 -5.77
N ALA A 265 -11.42 -13.03 -6.78
CA ALA A 265 -10.40 -13.12 -7.83
C ALA A 265 -10.41 -11.88 -8.73
N THR A 266 -11.58 -11.31 -8.99
CA THR A 266 -11.73 -10.03 -9.72
C THR A 266 -11.11 -8.90 -8.90
N LEU A 267 -11.42 -8.80 -7.61
CA LEU A 267 -10.85 -7.81 -6.70
C LEU A 267 -9.31 -7.93 -6.64
N GLN A 268 -8.77 -9.16 -6.55
CA GLN A 268 -7.32 -9.39 -6.57
C GLN A 268 -6.68 -8.81 -7.82
N LYS A 269 -7.28 -9.05 -8.99
CA LYS A 269 -6.79 -8.60 -10.29
C LYS A 269 -6.86 -7.08 -10.42
N GLU A 270 -7.99 -6.49 -10.05
CA GLU A 270 -8.23 -5.05 -10.09
C GLU A 270 -7.27 -4.29 -9.17
N MET A 271 -7.14 -4.72 -7.93
CA MET A 271 -6.19 -4.14 -6.99
C MET A 271 -4.72 -4.41 -7.37
N GLY A 272 -4.44 -5.34 -8.28
CA GLY A 272 -3.08 -5.73 -8.65
C GLY A 272 -2.33 -6.37 -7.48
N HIS A 273 -2.96 -7.29 -6.76
CA HIS A 273 -2.33 -8.09 -5.72
C HIS A 273 -1.61 -9.29 -6.35
N THR A 274 -0.35 -9.49 -5.99
CA THR A 274 0.48 -10.59 -6.52
C THR A 274 0.10 -11.95 -5.93
N THR A 275 -0.50 -11.98 -4.75
CA THR A 275 -0.95 -13.19 -4.08
C THR A 275 -2.39 -13.02 -3.60
N ILE A 276 -3.15 -14.12 -3.57
CA ILE A 276 -4.53 -14.09 -3.09
C ILE A 276 -4.61 -13.77 -1.59
N SER A 277 -3.59 -14.16 -0.81
CA SER A 277 -3.53 -13.88 0.63
C SER A 277 -3.54 -12.38 0.95
N MET A 278 -3.07 -11.53 0.03
CA MET A 278 -3.19 -10.07 0.18
C MET A 278 -4.64 -9.58 0.10
N THR A 279 -5.51 -10.33 -0.58
CA THR A 279 -6.93 -9.98 -0.74
C THR A 279 -7.78 -10.70 0.30
N GLN A 280 -7.39 -11.90 0.72
CA GLN A 280 -8.11 -12.71 1.71
C GLN A 280 -8.30 -12.01 3.07
N LYS A 281 -7.42 -11.06 3.42
CA LYS A 281 -7.59 -10.25 4.64
C LYS A 281 -8.89 -9.44 4.67
N TYR A 282 -9.54 -9.21 3.52
CA TYR A 282 -10.83 -8.54 3.41
C TYR A 282 -12.01 -9.51 3.51
N LEU A 283 -11.76 -10.81 3.60
CA LEU A 283 -12.79 -11.86 3.76
C LEU A 283 -13.24 -12.06 5.21
N ALA A 284 -12.85 -11.20 6.15
CA ALA A 284 -13.46 -11.18 7.48
C ALA A 284 -14.92 -10.69 7.35
N LEU A 285 -15.74 -11.55 6.71
CA LEU A 285 -17.17 -11.34 6.50
C LEU A 285 -17.87 -11.56 7.83
N SER A 286 -18.80 -10.67 8.17
CA SER A 286 -19.73 -10.88 9.29
C SER A 286 -20.69 -12.04 8.97
N GLU A 287 -21.37 -12.59 9.97
CA GLU A 287 -22.43 -13.58 9.73
C GLU A 287 -23.50 -13.05 8.77
N ASP A 288 -23.83 -11.74 8.85
CA ASP A 288 -24.78 -11.08 7.95
C ASP A 288 -24.27 -11.06 6.50
N ASP A 289 -22.98 -10.80 6.29
CA ASP A 289 -22.36 -10.85 4.95
C ASP A 289 -22.45 -12.26 4.36
N ILE A 290 -22.21 -13.30 5.18
CA ILE A 290 -22.30 -14.71 4.76
C ILE A 290 -23.77 -15.06 4.44
N GLN A 291 -24.71 -14.64 5.26
CA GLN A 291 -26.14 -14.89 5.03
C GLN A 291 -26.63 -14.22 3.74
N THR A 292 -26.24 -12.98 3.52
CA THR A 292 -26.58 -12.21 2.30
C THR A 292 -26.00 -12.88 1.06
N ALA A 293 -24.73 -13.24 1.08
CA ALA A 293 -24.07 -13.94 -0.02
C ALA A 293 -24.71 -15.31 -0.29
N HIS A 294 -25.07 -16.06 0.77
CA HIS A 294 -25.77 -17.34 0.62
C HIS A 294 -27.17 -17.16 -0.02
N ALA A 295 -27.92 -16.14 0.41
CA ALA A 295 -29.24 -15.86 -0.16
C ALA A 295 -29.19 -15.52 -1.66
N GLN A 296 -28.10 -14.85 -2.11
CA GLN A 296 -27.90 -14.50 -3.52
C GLN A 296 -27.40 -15.72 -4.35
N ALA A 297 -26.49 -16.51 -3.77
CA ALA A 297 -25.80 -17.58 -4.49
C ALA A 297 -26.43 -18.99 -4.29
N SER A 298 -27.49 -19.11 -3.48
CA SER A 298 -28.10 -20.38 -3.19
C SER A 298 -28.67 -21.06 -4.46
N PRO A 299 -28.20 -22.26 -4.81
CA PRO A 299 -28.71 -22.99 -5.98
C PRO A 299 -30.21 -23.31 -5.85
N VAL A 300 -30.72 -23.38 -4.64
CA VAL A 300 -32.15 -23.70 -4.38
C VAL A 300 -33.07 -22.53 -4.74
N SER A 301 -32.56 -21.29 -4.72
CA SER A 301 -33.34 -20.09 -5.06
C SER A 301 -33.89 -20.10 -6.49
N ASN A 302 -33.22 -20.82 -7.39
CA ASN A 302 -33.63 -20.99 -8.79
C ASN A 302 -34.45 -22.25 -9.06
N LEU A 303 -34.55 -23.14 -8.07
CA LEU A 303 -35.22 -24.44 -8.21
C LEU A 303 -36.67 -24.39 -7.73
N LEU A 304 -36.97 -23.53 -6.76
CA LEU A 304 -38.28 -23.47 -6.14
C LEU A 304 -38.88 -22.06 -6.31
N PRO A 305 -40.14 -21.95 -6.75
CA PRO A 305 -40.84 -20.66 -6.80
C PRO A 305 -41.02 -20.11 -5.37
N ARG A 306 -40.99 -18.77 -5.21
CA ARG A 306 -41.25 -18.11 -3.93
C ARG A 306 -42.53 -18.65 -3.32
N ARG A 307 -42.45 -19.18 -2.09
CA ARG A 307 -43.53 -19.85 -1.38
C ARG A 307 -44.76 -18.96 -1.31
N LYS A 308 -45.91 -19.46 -1.79
CA LYS A 308 -47.23 -19.02 -1.35
C LYS A 308 -47.38 -19.45 0.11
N ARG A 309 -47.97 -18.58 0.98
CA ARG A 309 -48.24 -18.89 2.37
C ARG A 309 -49.03 -20.20 2.49
N LEU A 310 -48.47 -21.17 3.21
CA LEU A 310 -49.20 -22.37 3.57
C LEU A 310 -50.36 -21.97 4.53
N THR A 311 -51.58 -22.39 4.21
CA THR A 311 -52.72 -22.32 5.13
C THR A 311 -52.38 -23.20 6.33
N ARG A 312 -52.56 -22.69 7.56
CA ARG A 312 -52.40 -23.50 8.77
C ARG A 312 -53.37 -24.68 8.70
N LEU A 313 -52.87 -25.90 8.95
CA LEU A 313 -53.74 -27.04 9.25
C LEU A 313 -54.56 -26.65 10.48
N GLN A 314 -55.88 -26.66 10.34
CA GLN A 314 -56.78 -26.63 11.49
C GLN A 314 -56.80 -28.03 12.08
N ALA A 315 -56.54 -28.14 13.38
CA ALA A 315 -56.70 -29.37 14.10
C ALA A 315 -58.16 -29.82 14.04
N PRO A 316 -58.47 -31.14 13.95
CA PRO A 316 -59.83 -31.67 13.94
C PRO A 316 -60.57 -31.39 15.23
#